data_df003639740a528060ba39d815c18c6c
#
_entry.id   df003639740a528060ba39d815c18c6c
#
_cell.length_a   1.000
_cell.length_b   1.000
_cell.length_c   1.000
_cell.angle_alpha   90.00
_cell.angle_beta   90.00
_cell.angle_gamma   90.00
#
_symmetry.space_group_name_H-M   'P 1'
#
loop_
_entity.id
_entity.type
_entity.pdbx_description
1 polymer ?
#
loop_
_entity_poly.entity_id
_entity_poly.type
_entity_poly.pdbx_seq_one_letter_code
_entity_poly.pdbx_strand_id
1 'polypeptide(L)'
;MDNIQNNSNIDIPRLLTGALGLGSEAGEFVEIVKKMVLQGKPADEDNIFHMKRELGDIMWYWVTACMSLGLDPVEVITENQKKLEARYGEQFTIDQSEVRTEGDL
;
A
#
# COMPACT_ATOMS: atom_id res chain seq x y z
N MET A 1 3.42 -9.74 24.60
CA MET A 1 3.69 -8.29 24.65
C MET A 1 5.08 -7.98 25.21
N ASP A 2 5.49 -8.68 26.25
CA ASP A 2 6.80 -8.38 26.87
C ASP A 2 7.96 -8.55 25.90
N ASN A 3 7.95 -9.61 25.10
CA ASN A 3 9.04 -9.83 24.13
C ASN A 3 9.12 -8.72 23.09
N ILE A 4 7.98 -8.23 22.65
CA ILE A 4 7.93 -7.16 21.66
C ILE A 4 8.35 -5.83 22.30
N GLN A 5 7.91 -5.57 23.52
CA GLN A 5 8.25 -4.34 24.22
C GLN A 5 9.73 -4.24 24.54
N ASN A 6 10.41 -5.37 24.67
CA ASN A 6 11.84 -5.39 24.96
C ASN A 6 12.70 -5.15 23.71
N ASN A 7 12.09 -5.11 22.53
CA ASN A 7 12.81 -4.78 21.30
C ASN A 7 12.90 -3.26 21.17
N SER A 8 14.06 -2.70 21.50
CA SER A 8 14.25 -1.25 21.55
C SER A 8 14.17 -0.56 20.18
N ASN A 9 14.23 -1.34 19.07
CA ASN A 9 14.20 -0.76 17.73
C ASN A 9 12.79 -0.63 17.17
N ILE A 10 11.79 -1.09 17.89
CA ILE A 10 10.41 -1.05 17.43
C ILE A 10 9.60 -0.11 18.30
N ASP A 11 8.95 0.86 17.64
CA ASP A 11 8.01 1.77 18.29
C ASP A 11 6.63 1.11 18.26
N ILE A 12 6.29 0.39 19.33
CA ILE A 12 5.06 -0.42 19.37
C ILE A 12 3.79 0.43 19.26
N PRO A 13 3.63 1.53 20.00
CA PRO A 13 2.41 2.35 19.87
C PRO A 13 2.24 2.89 18.45
N ARG A 14 3.31 3.35 17.83
CA ARG A 14 3.26 3.87 16.48
C ARG A 14 2.98 2.77 15.44
N LEU A 15 3.56 1.59 15.66
CA LEU A 15 3.31 0.43 14.80
C LEU A 15 1.83 0.05 14.85
N LEU A 16 1.25 0.03 16.04
CA LEU A 16 -0.18 -0.29 16.19
C LEU A 16 -1.04 0.73 15.45
N THR A 17 -0.72 2.02 15.60
CA THR A 17 -1.42 3.08 14.89
C THR A 17 -1.32 2.88 13.37
N GLY A 18 -0.12 2.58 12.88
CA GLY A 18 0.10 2.31 11.46
C GLY A 18 -0.70 1.12 10.96
N ALA A 19 -0.67 0.03 11.71
CA ALA A 19 -1.39 -1.19 11.33
C ALA A 19 -2.90 -0.98 11.27
N LEU A 20 -3.46 -0.38 12.32
CA LEU A 20 -4.90 -0.14 12.38
C LEU A 20 -5.35 0.86 11.32
N GLY A 21 -4.57 1.94 11.12
CA GLY A 21 -4.88 2.93 10.10
C GLY A 21 -4.80 2.36 8.71
N LEU A 22 -3.77 1.57 8.43
CA LEU A 22 -3.61 0.93 7.12
C LEU A 22 -4.80 0.05 6.79
N GLY A 23 -5.21 -0.79 7.71
CA GLY A 23 -6.37 -1.67 7.51
C GLY A 23 -7.66 -0.90 7.35
N SER A 24 -7.87 0.13 8.17
CA SER A 24 -9.08 0.95 8.12
C SER A 24 -9.20 1.70 6.79
N GLU A 25 -8.13 2.35 6.35
CA GLU A 25 -8.16 3.12 5.11
C GLU A 25 -8.26 2.21 3.88
N ALA A 26 -7.60 1.05 3.92
CA ALA A 26 -7.75 0.07 2.85
C ALA A 26 -9.20 -0.40 2.74
N GLY A 27 -9.87 -0.60 3.89
CA GLY A 27 -11.28 -0.97 3.91
C GLY A 27 -12.18 0.10 3.33
N GLU A 28 -11.90 1.37 3.62
CA GLU A 28 -12.67 2.48 3.04
C GLU A 28 -12.49 2.57 1.53
N PHE A 29 -11.27 2.34 1.05
CA PHE A 29 -11.00 2.30 -0.38
C PHE A 29 -11.80 1.16 -1.04
N VAL A 30 -11.79 -0.02 -0.43
CA VAL A 30 -12.56 -1.16 -0.93
C VAL A 30 -14.04 -0.80 -1.02
N GLU A 31 -14.56 -0.10 -0.03
CA GLU A 31 -15.98 0.28 0.00
C GLU A 31 -16.36 1.19 -1.16
N ILE A 32 -15.48 2.15 -1.49
CA ILE A 32 -15.72 3.02 -2.63
C ILE A 32 -15.76 2.20 -3.93
N VAL A 33 -14.79 1.31 -4.11
CA VAL A 33 -14.71 0.47 -5.31
C VAL A 33 -15.94 -0.43 -5.41
N LYS A 34 -16.38 -1.03 -4.30
CA LYS A 34 -17.57 -1.87 -4.28
C LYS A 34 -18.80 -1.10 -4.75
N LYS A 35 -18.99 0.12 -4.27
CA LYS A 35 -20.13 0.93 -4.66
C LYS A 35 -20.12 1.27 -6.14
N MET A 36 -18.92 1.53 -6.68
CA MET A 36 -18.79 1.80 -8.10
C MET A 36 -19.12 0.57 -8.94
N VAL A 37 -18.60 -0.59 -8.56
CA VAL A 37 -18.72 -1.82 -9.33
C VAL A 37 -20.10 -2.46 -9.16
N LEU A 38 -20.59 -2.55 -7.93
CA LEU A 38 -21.80 -3.31 -7.60
C LEU A 38 -23.07 -2.47 -7.58
N GLN A 39 -22.97 -1.17 -7.31
CA GLN A 39 -24.12 -0.28 -7.21
C GLN A 39 -24.20 0.74 -8.35
N GLY A 40 -23.29 0.64 -9.33
CA GLY A 40 -23.31 1.52 -10.47
C GLY A 40 -22.99 2.97 -10.17
N LYS A 41 -22.29 3.25 -9.07
CA LYS A 41 -21.84 4.62 -8.80
C LYS A 41 -20.82 5.02 -9.86
N PRO A 42 -20.89 6.27 -10.37
CA PRO A 42 -20.01 6.67 -11.47
C PRO A 42 -18.56 6.82 -11.03
N ALA A 43 -17.66 6.53 -11.96
CA ALA A 43 -16.23 6.81 -11.79
C ALA A 43 -15.97 8.26 -12.20
N ASP A 44 -16.66 9.20 -11.54
CA ASP A 44 -16.53 10.63 -11.86
C ASP A 44 -15.35 11.25 -11.11
N GLU A 45 -15.13 12.54 -11.38
CA GLU A 45 -14.00 13.25 -10.79
C GLU A 45 -14.05 13.26 -9.25
N ASP A 46 -15.25 13.35 -8.66
CA ASP A 46 -15.40 13.38 -7.22
C ASP A 46 -15.00 12.04 -6.61
N ASN A 47 -15.47 10.94 -7.18
CA ASN A 47 -15.14 9.60 -6.68
C ASN A 47 -13.67 9.27 -6.90
N ILE A 48 -13.10 9.67 -8.03
CA ILE A 48 -11.67 9.47 -8.30
C ILE A 48 -10.83 10.29 -7.31
N PHE A 49 -11.24 11.53 -7.05
CA PHE A 49 -10.55 12.38 -6.08
C PHE A 49 -10.62 11.75 -4.68
N HIS A 50 -11.77 11.22 -4.30
CA HIS A 50 -11.94 10.55 -3.01
C HIS A 50 -11.02 9.34 -2.89
N MET A 51 -10.94 8.51 -3.95
CA MET A 51 -10.04 7.36 -3.98
C MET A 51 -8.58 7.79 -3.89
N LYS A 52 -8.23 8.87 -4.56
CA LYS A 52 -6.88 9.43 -4.51
C LYS A 52 -6.49 9.76 -3.07
N ARG A 53 -7.40 10.37 -2.32
CA ARG A 53 -7.14 10.73 -0.92
C ARG A 53 -7.00 9.49 -0.05
N GLU A 54 -7.84 8.48 -0.27
CA GLU A 54 -7.74 7.22 0.48
C GLU A 54 -6.42 6.51 0.20
N LEU A 55 -5.99 6.51 -1.06
CA LEU A 55 -4.69 5.91 -1.41
C LEU A 55 -3.55 6.65 -0.74
N GLY A 56 -3.66 7.98 -0.63
CA GLY A 56 -2.67 8.77 0.09
C GLY A 56 -2.62 8.42 1.57
N ASP A 57 -3.78 8.24 2.19
CA ASP A 57 -3.85 7.85 3.59
C ASP A 57 -3.28 6.46 3.82
N ILE A 58 -3.54 5.53 2.91
CA ILE A 58 -2.96 4.18 2.97
C ILE A 58 -1.44 4.27 2.94
N MET A 59 -0.90 5.07 2.03
CA MET A 59 0.55 5.27 1.94
C MET A 59 1.11 5.86 3.23
N TRP A 60 0.42 6.84 3.81
CA TRP A 60 0.83 7.46 5.06
C TRP A 60 0.98 6.43 6.17
N TYR A 61 -0.02 5.58 6.36
CA TYR A 61 0.02 4.55 7.39
C TYR A 61 1.04 3.47 7.07
N TRP A 62 1.23 3.16 5.80
CA TRP A 62 2.25 2.21 5.38
C TRP A 62 3.65 2.73 5.73
N VAL A 63 3.93 4.00 5.43
CA VAL A 63 5.21 4.62 5.78
C VAL A 63 5.38 4.63 7.30
N THR A 64 4.32 4.97 8.03
CA THR A 64 4.34 4.98 9.49
C THR A 64 4.71 3.60 10.03
N ALA A 65 4.13 2.54 9.48
CA ALA A 65 4.44 1.18 9.89
C ALA A 65 5.91 0.82 9.59
N CYS A 66 6.41 1.17 8.41
CA CYS A 66 7.80 0.93 8.07
C CYS A 66 8.73 1.59 9.09
N MET A 67 8.51 2.87 9.35
CA MET A 67 9.36 3.63 10.26
C MET A 67 9.26 3.11 11.68
N SER A 68 8.07 2.65 12.09
CA SER A 68 7.87 2.07 13.41
C SER A 68 8.72 0.82 13.64
N LEU A 69 9.00 0.10 12.56
CA LEU A 69 9.82 -1.11 12.57
C LEU A 69 11.30 -0.81 12.36
N GLY A 70 11.66 0.47 12.21
CA GLY A 70 13.04 0.86 11.93
C GLY A 70 13.46 0.54 10.50
N LEU A 71 12.49 0.43 9.58
CA LEU A 71 12.76 0.12 8.19
C LEU A 71 12.67 1.36 7.32
N ASP A 72 13.57 1.45 6.35
CA ASP A 72 13.50 2.48 5.31
C ASP A 72 12.43 2.07 4.30
N PRO A 73 11.41 2.91 4.07
CA PRO A 73 10.36 2.57 3.08
C PRO A 73 10.91 2.23 1.69
N VAL A 74 11.98 2.90 1.26
CA VAL A 74 12.60 2.60 -0.04
C VAL A 74 13.17 1.19 -0.06
N GLU A 75 13.79 0.75 1.03
CA GLU A 75 14.32 -0.61 1.12
C GLU A 75 13.19 -1.64 1.09
N VAL A 76 12.05 -1.33 1.69
CA VAL A 76 10.89 -2.23 1.64
C VAL A 76 10.39 -2.38 0.20
N ILE A 77 10.32 -1.28 -0.54
CA ILE A 77 9.93 -1.28 -1.94
C ILE A 77 10.93 -2.11 -2.76
N THR A 78 12.23 -1.89 -2.52
CA THR A 78 13.29 -2.61 -3.23
C THR A 78 13.19 -4.11 -2.98
N GLU A 79 12.95 -4.51 -1.73
CA GLU A 79 12.79 -5.93 -1.38
C GLU A 79 11.59 -6.53 -2.09
N ASN A 80 10.50 -5.76 -2.20
CA ASN A 80 9.33 -6.22 -2.92
C ASN A 80 9.61 -6.43 -4.41
N GLN A 81 10.39 -5.52 -5.01
CA GLN A 81 10.79 -5.67 -6.42
C GLN A 81 11.61 -6.93 -6.63
N LYS A 82 12.55 -7.21 -5.73
CA LYS A 82 13.37 -8.44 -5.81
C LYS A 82 12.50 -9.68 -5.69
N LYS A 83 11.54 -9.65 -4.77
CA LYS A 83 10.60 -10.77 -4.57
C LYS A 83 9.80 -11.01 -5.84
N LEU A 84 9.30 -9.96 -6.46
CA LEU A 84 8.50 -10.08 -7.67
C LEU A 84 9.33 -10.58 -8.85
N GLU A 85 10.57 -10.09 -8.99
CA GLU A 85 11.47 -10.56 -10.03
C GLU A 85 11.80 -12.04 -9.85
N ALA A 86 12.05 -12.47 -8.62
CA ALA A 86 12.33 -13.88 -8.32
C ALA A 86 11.12 -14.78 -8.61
N ARG A 87 9.90 -14.26 -8.31
CA ARG A 87 8.67 -15.03 -8.50
C ARG A 87 8.25 -15.12 -9.96
N TYR A 88 8.33 -14.00 -10.67
CA TYR A 88 7.81 -13.92 -12.05
C TYR A 88 8.91 -13.97 -13.11
N GLY A 89 10.14 -13.66 -12.75
CA GLY A 89 11.27 -13.77 -13.65
C GLY A 89 11.07 -12.96 -14.93
N GLU A 90 11.30 -13.62 -16.07
CA GLU A 90 11.17 -12.99 -17.37
C GLU A 90 9.76 -12.49 -17.64
N GLN A 91 8.77 -13.21 -17.13
CA GLN A 91 7.37 -12.82 -17.31
C GLN A 91 7.09 -11.46 -16.64
N PHE A 92 7.62 -11.25 -15.44
CA PHE A 92 7.47 -9.98 -14.75
C PHE A 92 8.03 -8.83 -15.57
N THR A 93 9.21 -9.04 -16.17
CA THR A 93 9.87 -8.02 -16.99
C THR A 93 9.04 -7.70 -18.23
N ILE A 94 8.49 -8.70 -18.87
CA ILE A 94 7.64 -8.53 -20.05
C ILE A 94 6.38 -7.76 -19.69
N ASP A 95 5.69 -8.17 -18.64
CA ASP A 95 4.47 -7.53 -18.19
C ASP A 95 4.72 -6.08 -17.82
N GLN A 96 5.80 -5.81 -17.11
CA GLN A 96 6.16 -4.45 -16.71
C GLN A 96 6.45 -3.58 -17.93
N SER A 97 7.14 -4.14 -18.93
CA SER A 97 7.45 -3.42 -20.16
C SER A 97 6.18 -3.05 -20.92
N GLU A 98 5.23 -3.97 -21.00
CA GLU A 98 3.94 -3.72 -21.67
C GLU A 98 3.14 -2.64 -20.96
N VAL A 99 3.07 -2.72 -19.63
CA VAL A 99 2.35 -1.72 -18.84
C VAL A 99 3.00 -0.35 -19.01
N ARG A 100 4.32 -0.30 -19.01
CA ARG A 100 5.02 0.97 -19.20
C ARG A 100 4.72 1.56 -20.58
N THR A 101 4.72 0.73 -21.62
CA THR A 101 4.44 1.19 -22.97
C THR A 101 3.03 1.78 -23.06
N GLU A 102 2.06 1.13 -22.47
CA GLU A 102 0.70 1.62 -22.40
C GLU A 102 0.55 2.84 -21.51
N GLY A 103 1.22 2.80 -20.35
CA GLY A 103 1.14 3.87 -19.36
C GLY A 103 1.84 5.14 -19.78
N ASP A 104 2.91 5.02 -20.56
CA ASP A 104 3.67 6.17 -21.05
C ASP A 104 2.95 6.88 -22.22
N LEU A 105 1.91 6.27 -22.69
CA LEU A 105 1.06 6.87 -23.70
C LEU A 105 0.12 7.89 -23.09
#